data_2e7efa30439a9060c3b581696397ca71
#
_entry.id   2e7efa30439a9060c3b581696397ca71
#
_cell.length_a   1.000
_cell.length_b   1.000
_cell.length_c   1.000
_cell.angle_alpha   90.00
_cell.angle_beta   90.00
_cell.angle_gamma   90.00
#
_symmetry.space_group_name_H-M   'P 1'
#
loop_
_entity.id
_entity.type
_entity.pdbx_description
1 polymer ?
#
loop_
_entity_poly.entity_id
_entity_poly.type
_entity_poly.pdbx_seq_one_letter_code
_entity_poly.pdbx_strand_id
1 'polypeptide(L)'
;MKRILIFAFCTVSAIAGFAQQDPQYSQYMFNQMAINPAYAGSKEALSTTAFIRDQWTGIEGAPKTQTISAHGPLKSKKVGIGGAIIADQIGPKKSIGALASYAYRIPVKNGKLSFGLRFGMYNFTYNWDDIIYKDQGDVYNTHTQTSKLVPTADCGLYYYTNTMYVGLSATHLYSGKLTSVSSMNGDDAKLAPHIFFTLGKAWELNENLVFNPSLMIKTAKGSPSTFDLNASFLLKQRLWLGASVRSTYGVVIYTQFNITDKFKLGYSYDYGINQIGKLGNGTHELMLGYDFNISKSKMTSPRYL
;
A
#
# COMPACT_ATOMS: atom_id res chain seq x y z
N MET A 1 -23.46 18.25 35.05
CA MET A 1 -22.20 17.52 34.80
C MET A 1 -22.23 16.60 33.58
N LYS A 2 -23.22 15.71 33.38
CA LYS A 2 -23.27 14.83 32.17
C LYS A 2 -23.32 15.58 30.84
N ARG A 3 -24.01 16.73 30.74
CA ARG A 3 -24.08 17.53 29.49
C ARG A 3 -22.79 18.26 29.15
N ILE A 4 -21.98 18.63 30.15
CA ILE A 4 -20.66 19.27 29.97
C ILE A 4 -19.63 18.23 29.47
N LEU A 5 -19.71 16.98 29.94
CA LEU A 5 -18.87 15.89 29.48
C LEU A 5 -19.15 15.51 28.01
N ILE A 6 -20.41 15.55 27.58
CA ILE A 6 -20.80 15.30 26.18
C ILE A 6 -20.30 16.42 25.27
N PHE A 7 -20.39 17.69 25.72
CA PHE A 7 -19.89 18.84 24.96
C PHE A 7 -18.35 18.84 24.86
N ALA A 8 -17.64 18.46 25.94
CA ALA A 8 -16.19 18.29 25.92
C ALA A 8 -15.74 17.13 25.05
N PHE A 9 -16.52 16.05 24.95
CA PHE A 9 -16.23 14.92 24.03
C PHE A 9 -16.44 15.29 22.58
N CYS A 10 -17.44 16.10 22.25
CA CYS A 10 -17.70 16.58 20.88
C CYS A 10 -16.67 17.62 20.40
N THR A 11 -16.07 18.43 21.29
CA THR A 11 -15.05 19.43 20.91
C THR A 11 -13.67 18.82 20.65
N VAL A 12 -13.38 17.65 21.20
CA VAL A 12 -12.11 16.93 20.94
C VAL A 12 -12.11 16.23 19.58
N SER A 13 -13.28 16.00 18.97
CA SER A 13 -13.44 15.32 17.68
C SER A 13 -13.28 16.24 16.45
N ALA A 14 -13.08 17.54 16.64
CA ALA A 14 -13.08 18.53 15.54
C ALA A 14 -11.69 18.93 15.04
N ILE A 15 -10.62 18.18 15.39
CA ILE A 15 -9.26 18.60 15.03
C ILE A 15 -8.61 17.58 14.11
N ALA A 16 -8.23 18.09 12.93
CA ALA A 16 -7.33 17.56 11.92
C ALA A 16 -7.95 16.64 10.87
N GLY A 17 -8.50 17.24 9.82
CA GLY A 17 -8.63 16.59 8.53
C GLY A 17 -7.24 16.39 7.92
N PHE A 18 -6.54 15.31 8.27
CA PHE A 18 -5.32 14.91 7.59
C PHE A 18 -5.70 14.17 6.31
N ALA A 19 -5.31 14.71 5.16
CA ALA A 19 -5.51 14.06 3.88
C ALA A 19 -4.61 12.84 3.76
N GLN A 20 -5.14 11.78 3.16
CA GLN A 20 -4.37 10.59 2.79
C GLN A 20 -3.18 10.99 1.92
N GLN A 21 -1.96 10.60 2.32
CA GLN A 21 -0.73 10.96 1.59
C GLN A 21 -0.22 9.83 0.70
N ASP A 22 -0.44 8.57 1.10
CA ASP A 22 0.05 7.39 0.40
C ASP A 22 -1.05 6.64 -0.34
N PRO A 23 -0.75 6.09 -1.55
CA PRO A 23 -1.64 5.19 -2.25
C PRO A 23 -2.04 4.00 -1.37
N GLN A 24 -3.32 3.62 -1.42
CA GLN A 24 -3.82 2.42 -0.76
C GLN A 24 -4.03 1.33 -1.80
N TYR A 25 -3.69 0.08 -1.43
CA TYR A 25 -3.93 -1.09 -2.26
C TYR A 25 -4.93 -2.01 -1.57
N SER A 26 -5.86 -2.56 -2.32
CA SER A 26 -6.83 -3.52 -1.79
C SER A 26 -6.31 -4.94 -1.89
N GLN A 27 -5.43 -5.21 -2.85
CA GLN A 27 -4.78 -6.51 -3.07
C GLN A 27 -3.34 -6.56 -2.54
N TYR A 28 -3.03 -5.80 -1.45
CA TYR A 28 -1.68 -5.74 -0.86
C TYR A 28 -1.15 -7.12 -0.41
N MET A 29 -2.04 -8.07 -0.07
CA MET A 29 -1.65 -9.42 0.33
C MET A 29 -0.93 -10.18 -0.80
N PHE A 30 -1.15 -9.83 -2.06
CA PHE A 30 -0.47 -10.43 -3.21
C PHE A 30 0.85 -9.72 -3.57
N ASN A 31 1.07 -8.49 -3.07
CA ASN A 31 2.32 -7.74 -3.25
C ASN A 31 2.67 -6.95 -1.99
N GLN A 32 3.14 -7.63 -0.96
CA GLN A 32 3.49 -6.99 0.31
C GLN A 32 4.72 -6.07 0.20
N MET A 33 5.50 -6.14 -0.90
CA MET A 33 6.61 -5.19 -1.13
C MET A 33 6.11 -3.74 -1.25
N ALA A 34 4.87 -3.52 -1.65
CA ALA A 34 4.28 -2.17 -1.69
C ALA A 34 4.33 -1.48 -0.31
N ILE A 35 4.12 -2.24 0.76
CA ILE A 35 4.03 -1.73 2.14
C ILE A 35 5.23 -2.11 3.02
N ASN A 36 6.01 -3.15 2.70
CA ASN A 36 7.12 -3.62 3.52
C ASN A 36 8.36 -3.95 2.66
N PRO A 37 9.47 -3.18 2.75
CA PRO A 37 10.68 -3.45 1.98
C PRO A 37 11.35 -4.78 2.33
N ALA A 38 11.14 -5.32 3.54
CA ALA A 38 11.70 -6.59 3.96
C ALA A 38 11.11 -7.80 3.20
N TYR A 39 9.98 -7.62 2.51
CA TYR A 39 9.40 -8.62 1.63
C TYR A 39 10.22 -8.86 0.35
N ALA A 40 11.09 -7.91 -0.04
CA ALA A 40 11.87 -8.02 -1.27
C ALA A 40 12.66 -9.34 -1.34
N GLY A 41 12.48 -10.10 -2.41
CA GLY A 41 13.11 -11.41 -2.63
C GLY A 41 12.62 -12.54 -1.73
N SER A 42 11.50 -12.41 -1.03
CA SER A 42 10.88 -13.50 -0.23
C SER A 42 10.42 -14.65 -1.12
N LYS A 43 9.94 -14.35 -2.33
CA LYS A 43 9.68 -15.35 -3.37
C LYS A 43 10.98 -15.86 -3.98
N GLU A 44 11.01 -17.13 -4.39
CA GLU A 44 12.20 -17.74 -5.04
C GLU A 44 12.30 -17.45 -6.54
N ALA A 45 11.56 -16.44 -7.01
CA ALA A 45 11.47 -15.99 -8.39
C ALA A 45 11.73 -14.48 -8.48
N LEU A 46 12.10 -13.98 -9.65
CA LEU A 46 11.93 -12.57 -9.96
C LEU A 46 10.43 -12.35 -10.19
N SER A 47 9.77 -11.73 -9.22
CA SER A 47 8.34 -11.45 -9.25
C SER A 47 8.11 -10.00 -9.68
N THR A 48 7.30 -9.81 -10.70
CA THR A 48 6.83 -8.49 -11.14
C THR A 48 5.35 -8.36 -10.90
N THR A 49 4.91 -7.20 -10.47
CA THR A 49 3.49 -6.91 -10.22
C THR A 49 3.17 -5.49 -10.68
N ALA A 50 2.09 -5.35 -11.43
CA ALA A 50 1.52 -4.07 -11.81
C ALA A 50 0.12 -3.92 -11.22
N PHE A 51 -0.21 -2.71 -10.74
CA PHE A 51 -1.53 -2.33 -10.26
C PHE A 51 -2.02 -1.10 -11.00
N ILE A 52 -3.31 -1.10 -11.31
CA ILE A 52 -4.07 0.07 -11.75
C ILE A 52 -5.26 0.18 -10.80
N ARG A 53 -5.34 1.30 -10.08
CA ARG A 53 -6.40 1.56 -9.11
C ARG A 53 -7.11 2.86 -9.44
N ASP A 54 -8.42 2.79 -9.58
CA ASP A 54 -9.32 3.93 -9.77
C ASP A 54 -10.23 4.00 -8.53
N GLN A 55 -9.87 4.93 -7.62
CA GLN A 55 -10.52 5.03 -6.32
C GLN A 55 -11.69 6.01 -6.41
N TRP A 56 -12.81 5.68 -5.77
CA TRP A 56 -14.05 6.50 -5.73
C TRP A 56 -14.53 6.90 -7.12
N THR A 57 -14.65 5.91 -8.00
CA THR A 57 -15.06 6.10 -9.40
C THR A 57 -16.33 6.94 -9.51
N GLY A 58 -16.33 7.91 -10.40
CA GLY A 58 -17.43 8.85 -10.60
C GLY A 58 -17.30 10.16 -9.80
N ILE A 59 -16.33 10.28 -8.91
CA ILE A 59 -16.02 11.55 -8.23
C ILE A 59 -14.92 12.27 -9.00
N GLU A 60 -15.14 13.52 -9.37
CA GLU A 60 -14.14 14.35 -10.04
C GLU A 60 -12.92 14.57 -9.14
N GLY A 61 -11.71 14.46 -9.71
CA GLY A 61 -10.47 14.58 -8.96
C GLY A 61 -10.15 13.41 -8.03
N ALA A 62 -10.92 12.32 -8.07
CA ALA A 62 -10.67 11.13 -7.27
C ALA A 62 -9.30 10.50 -7.55
N PRO A 63 -8.70 9.78 -6.57
CA PRO A 63 -7.36 9.21 -6.72
C PRO A 63 -7.27 8.15 -7.82
N LYS A 64 -6.22 8.25 -8.65
CA LYS A 64 -5.83 7.26 -9.66
C LYS A 64 -4.38 6.87 -9.45
N THR A 65 -4.15 5.61 -9.17
CA THR A 65 -2.81 5.08 -8.87
C THR A 65 -2.41 4.02 -9.89
N GLN A 66 -1.19 4.12 -10.38
CA GLN A 66 -0.54 3.10 -11.19
C GLN A 66 0.78 2.72 -10.53
N THR A 67 1.03 1.44 -10.38
CA THR A 67 2.26 0.96 -9.76
C THR A 67 2.80 -0.21 -10.54
N ILE A 68 4.09 -0.20 -10.80
CA ILE A 68 4.83 -1.37 -11.26
C ILE A 68 5.95 -1.65 -10.27
N SER A 69 6.09 -2.88 -9.87
CA SER A 69 7.12 -3.32 -8.94
C SER A 69 7.74 -4.63 -9.39
N ALA A 70 9.01 -4.81 -9.06
CA ALA A 70 9.71 -6.07 -9.28
C ALA A 70 10.63 -6.37 -8.11
N HIS A 71 10.72 -7.63 -7.71
CA HIS A 71 11.67 -8.05 -6.69
C HIS A 71 12.09 -9.51 -6.89
N GLY A 72 13.27 -9.83 -6.41
CA GLY A 72 13.77 -11.20 -6.46
C GLY A 72 14.96 -11.43 -5.54
N PRO A 73 15.30 -12.70 -5.26
CA PRO A 73 16.48 -13.06 -4.50
C PRO A 73 17.72 -12.96 -5.37
N LEU A 74 18.85 -12.56 -4.80
CA LEU A 74 20.15 -12.76 -5.40
C LEU A 74 20.60 -14.23 -5.29
N LYS A 75 21.65 -14.61 -5.99
CA LYS A 75 22.19 -15.99 -6.04
C LYS A 75 22.41 -16.61 -4.64
N SER A 76 22.82 -15.82 -3.66
CA SER A 76 23.02 -16.26 -2.28
C SER A 76 21.73 -16.65 -1.55
N LYS A 77 20.55 -16.28 -2.09
CA LYS A 77 19.23 -16.40 -1.44
C LYS A 77 19.12 -15.71 -0.06
N LYS A 78 20.21 -15.13 0.45
CA LYS A 78 20.23 -14.33 1.70
C LYS A 78 19.85 -12.88 1.44
N VAL A 79 20.09 -12.39 0.24
CA VAL A 79 19.81 -11.01 -0.16
C VAL A 79 18.66 -11.00 -1.15
N GLY A 80 17.71 -10.09 -0.95
CA GLY A 80 16.67 -9.72 -1.88
C GLY A 80 16.84 -8.28 -2.33
N ILE A 81 16.54 -8.02 -3.57
CA ILE A 81 16.48 -6.67 -4.13
C ILE A 81 15.13 -6.47 -4.78
N GLY A 82 14.69 -5.23 -4.84
CA GLY A 82 13.45 -4.87 -5.51
C GLY A 82 13.41 -3.40 -5.90
N GLY A 83 12.48 -3.07 -6.75
CA GLY A 83 12.21 -1.70 -7.17
C GLY A 83 10.72 -1.50 -7.43
N ALA A 84 10.27 -0.26 -7.33
CA ALA A 84 8.91 0.13 -7.68
C ALA A 84 8.90 1.52 -8.30
N ILE A 85 8.01 1.69 -9.28
CA ILE A 85 7.61 2.99 -9.82
C ILE A 85 6.13 3.16 -9.50
N ILE A 86 5.78 4.29 -8.93
CA ILE A 86 4.42 4.63 -8.50
C ILE A 86 4.05 5.94 -9.16
N ALA A 87 2.97 5.97 -9.91
CA ALA A 87 2.36 7.20 -10.41
C ALA A 87 0.98 7.34 -9.74
N ASP A 88 0.76 8.47 -9.08
CA ASP A 88 -0.46 8.74 -8.35
C ASP A 88 -0.96 10.16 -8.64
N GLN A 89 -2.26 10.29 -8.81
CA GLN A 89 -2.91 11.57 -9.04
C GLN A 89 -4.13 11.70 -8.12
N ILE A 90 -4.27 12.83 -7.47
CA ILE A 90 -5.44 13.20 -6.67
C ILE A 90 -5.72 14.70 -6.83
N GLY A 91 -6.85 15.04 -7.42
CA GLY A 91 -7.16 16.43 -7.78
C GLY A 91 -6.01 17.05 -8.58
N PRO A 92 -5.55 18.26 -8.19
CA PRO A 92 -4.46 18.99 -8.86
C PRO A 92 -3.06 18.41 -8.58
N LYS A 93 -2.94 17.48 -7.60
CA LYS A 93 -1.66 16.88 -7.21
C LYS A 93 -1.38 15.65 -8.06
N LYS A 94 -0.21 15.61 -8.71
CA LYS A 94 0.38 14.43 -9.35
C LYS A 94 1.68 14.07 -8.66
N SER A 95 1.96 12.78 -8.53
CA SER A 95 3.25 12.32 -8.00
C SER A 95 3.77 11.13 -8.80
N ILE A 96 5.09 11.11 -9.01
CA ILE A 96 5.81 9.96 -9.57
C ILE A 96 6.91 9.61 -8.59
N GLY A 97 6.87 8.39 -8.05
CA GLY A 97 7.86 7.85 -7.14
C GLY A 97 8.69 6.75 -7.79
N ALA A 98 10.00 6.74 -7.51
CA ALA A 98 10.91 5.67 -7.84
C ALA A 98 11.59 5.18 -6.57
N LEU A 99 11.43 3.89 -6.25
CA LEU A 99 11.85 3.29 -5.00
C LEU A 99 12.75 2.08 -5.28
N ALA A 100 13.82 1.92 -4.50
CA ALA A 100 14.71 0.77 -4.52
C ALA A 100 14.75 0.12 -3.13
N SER A 101 14.56 -1.20 -3.07
CA SER A 101 14.50 -1.98 -1.83
C SER A 101 15.65 -2.97 -1.77
N TYR A 102 16.21 -3.11 -0.58
CA TYR A 102 17.22 -4.10 -0.21
C TYR A 102 16.72 -4.87 1.01
N ALA A 103 16.80 -6.20 0.99
CA ALA A 103 16.41 -7.03 2.12
C ALA A 103 17.47 -8.09 2.41
N TYR A 104 17.82 -8.25 3.69
CA TYR A 104 18.72 -9.29 4.15
C TYR A 104 17.98 -10.32 5.00
N ARG A 105 18.15 -11.60 4.69
CA ARG A 105 17.40 -12.71 5.29
C ARG A 105 18.30 -13.65 6.05
N ILE A 106 17.89 -13.99 7.26
CA ILE A 106 18.52 -14.98 8.09
C ILE A 106 17.53 -16.13 8.38
N PRO A 107 17.98 -17.39 8.36
CA PRO A 107 17.15 -18.51 8.79
C PRO A 107 16.93 -18.43 10.31
N VAL A 108 15.67 -18.59 10.74
CA VAL A 108 15.28 -18.60 12.15
C VAL A 108 14.24 -19.69 12.34
N LYS A 109 14.60 -20.75 13.08
CA LYS A 109 13.74 -21.92 13.28
C LYS A 109 13.25 -22.48 11.92
N ASN A 110 11.94 -22.59 11.77
CA ASN A 110 11.29 -23.15 10.57
C ASN A 110 11.00 -22.06 9.50
N GLY A 111 11.52 -20.86 9.68
CA GLY A 111 11.24 -19.73 8.78
C GLY A 111 12.48 -18.90 8.48
N LYS A 112 12.24 -17.74 7.90
CA LYS A 112 13.25 -16.73 7.59
C LYS A 112 12.82 -15.39 8.17
N LEU A 113 13.74 -14.71 8.85
CA LEU A 113 13.59 -13.32 9.28
C LEU A 113 14.33 -12.42 8.29
N SER A 114 13.63 -11.46 7.75
CA SER A 114 14.12 -10.50 6.76
C SER A 114 14.13 -9.10 7.35
N PHE A 115 15.22 -8.37 7.12
CA PHE A 115 15.40 -6.95 7.44
C PHE A 115 15.43 -6.20 6.12
N GLY A 116 14.59 -5.19 5.97
CA GLY A 116 14.46 -4.45 4.72
C GLY A 116 14.71 -2.97 4.90
N LEU A 117 15.36 -2.37 3.91
CA LEU A 117 15.50 -0.93 3.73
C LEU A 117 15.00 -0.56 2.34
N ARG A 118 14.38 0.61 2.22
CA ARG A 118 13.96 1.16 0.93
C ARG A 118 14.32 2.63 0.89
N PHE A 119 14.92 3.04 -0.21
CA PHE A 119 15.24 4.41 -0.51
C PHE A 119 14.57 4.80 -1.82
N GLY A 120 14.20 6.05 -1.94
CA GLY A 120 13.59 6.53 -3.15
C GLY A 120 13.37 8.02 -3.18
N MET A 121 12.76 8.45 -4.27
CA MET A 121 12.41 9.83 -4.52
C MET A 121 11.01 9.91 -5.10
N TYR A 122 10.24 10.89 -4.64
CA TYR A 122 8.98 11.28 -5.24
C TYR A 122 9.13 12.65 -5.89
N ASN A 123 8.67 12.78 -7.12
CA ASN A 123 8.44 14.08 -7.73
C ASN A 123 6.96 14.44 -7.56
N PHE A 124 6.68 15.46 -6.79
CA PHE A 124 5.33 16.00 -6.61
C PHE A 124 5.15 17.20 -7.52
N THR A 125 4.08 17.20 -8.32
CA THR A 125 3.69 18.29 -9.20
C THR A 125 2.29 18.75 -8.80
N TYR A 126 2.13 20.03 -8.62
CA TYR A 126 0.85 20.68 -8.34
C TYR A 126 0.48 21.57 -9.50
N ASN A 127 -0.68 21.33 -10.10
CA ASN A 127 -1.26 22.19 -11.11
C ASN A 127 -2.27 23.14 -10.44
N TRP A 128 -1.86 24.35 -10.19
CA TRP A 128 -2.68 25.34 -9.50
C TRP A 128 -3.83 25.85 -10.37
N ASP A 129 -3.76 25.72 -11.70
CA ASP A 129 -4.83 26.08 -12.63
C ASP A 129 -6.09 25.20 -12.46
N ASP A 130 -5.94 23.98 -11.93
CA ASP A 130 -7.05 23.05 -11.68
C ASP A 130 -7.81 23.42 -10.38
N ILE A 131 -7.39 24.46 -9.64
CA ILE A 131 -8.00 24.87 -8.37
C ILE A 131 -8.92 26.06 -8.59
N ILE A 132 -10.17 25.91 -8.19
CA ILE A 132 -11.13 27.02 -8.20
C ILE A 132 -10.99 27.81 -6.89
N TYR A 133 -10.42 28.99 -6.96
CA TYR A 133 -10.28 29.88 -5.82
C TYR A 133 -11.59 30.61 -5.57
N LYS A 134 -12.02 30.65 -4.30
CA LYS A 134 -13.21 31.40 -3.88
C LYS A 134 -12.97 32.92 -3.96
N ASP A 135 -11.74 33.34 -3.70
CA ASP A 135 -11.27 34.72 -3.83
C ASP A 135 -10.26 34.81 -4.97
N GLN A 136 -10.60 35.57 -6.01
CA GLN A 136 -9.70 35.74 -7.15
C GLN A 136 -8.43 36.56 -6.82
N GLY A 137 -8.42 37.27 -5.70
CA GLY A 137 -7.27 38.00 -5.18
C GLY A 137 -6.36 37.19 -4.27
N ASP A 138 -6.59 35.86 -4.11
CA ASP A 138 -5.76 35.02 -3.27
C ASP A 138 -4.31 34.99 -3.77
N VAL A 139 -3.38 35.23 -2.85
CA VAL A 139 -1.92 35.27 -3.15
C VAL A 139 -1.39 33.92 -3.66
N TYR A 140 -2.12 32.82 -3.46
CA TYR A 140 -1.79 31.50 -3.99
C TYR A 140 -2.36 31.23 -5.38
N ASN A 141 -3.17 32.15 -5.93
CA ASN A 141 -3.67 32.08 -7.31
C ASN A 141 -2.56 32.46 -8.30
N THR A 142 -1.52 31.67 -8.35
CA THR A 142 -0.31 31.98 -9.13
C THR A 142 -0.38 31.48 -10.57
N HIS A 143 -1.39 30.71 -10.95
CA HIS A 143 -1.52 30.09 -12.28
C HIS A 143 -0.23 29.41 -12.75
N THR A 144 0.50 28.77 -11.82
CA THR A 144 1.79 28.17 -12.12
C THR A 144 1.81 26.72 -11.70
N GLN A 145 2.49 25.91 -12.47
CA GLN A 145 2.80 24.53 -12.09
C GLN A 145 4.06 24.53 -11.20
N THR A 146 3.95 23.91 -10.02
CA THR A 146 5.12 23.73 -9.15
C THR A 146 5.50 22.26 -9.07
N SER A 147 6.81 21.98 -9.10
CA SER A 147 7.32 20.62 -9.00
C SER A 147 8.38 20.52 -7.92
N LYS A 148 8.38 19.44 -7.14
CA LYS A 148 9.35 19.20 -6.08
C LYS A 148 9.76 17.75 -5.96
N LEU A 149 11.08 17.54 -5.94
CA LEU A 149 11.69 16.24 -5.69
C LEU A 149 11.89 16.05 -4.18
N VAL A 150 11.33 14.93 -3.63
CA VAL A 150 11.32 14.62 -2.21
C VAL A 150 11.94 13.26 -1.98
N PRO A 151 13.13 13.17 -1.39
CA PRO A 151 13.72 11.89 -1.01
C PRO A 151 12.96 11.26 0.16
N THR A 152 12.93 9.93 0.19
CA THR A 152 12.28 9.13 1.24
C THR A 152 13.10 7.92 1.61
N ALA A 153 12.97 7.48 2.87
CA ALA A 153 13.55 6.23 3.34
C ALA A 153 12.56 5.49 4.25
N ASP A 154 12.51 4.17 4.05
CA ASP A 154 11.64 3.25 4.74
C ASP A 154 12.44 2.10 5.33
N CYS A 155 11.89 1.44 6.36
CA CYS A 155 12.45 0.19 6.87
C CYS A 155 11.36 -0.83 7.18
N GLY A 156 11.77 -2.11 7.33
CA GLY A 156 10.85 -3.17 7.68
C GLY A 156 11.51 -4.41 8.21
N LEU A 157 10.68 -5.20 8.89
CA LEU A 157 10.96 -6.55 9.35
C LEU A 157 9.88 -7.47 8.77
N TYR A 158 10.28 -8.67 8.36
CA TYR A 158 9.36 -9.65 7.82
C TYR A 158 9.80 -11.06 8.19
N TYR A 159 9.05 -11.72 9.05
CA TYR A 159 9.23 -13.13 9.35
C TYR A 159 8.23 -13.96 8.56
N TYR A 160 8.69 -15.00 7.90
CA TYR A 160 7.83 -15.89 7.12
C TYR A 160 8.28 -17.33 7.13
N THR A 161 7.30 -18.20 7.04
CA THR A 161 7.43 -19.66 6.83
C THR A 161 6.71 -20.01 5.52
N ASN A 162 6.50 -21.29 5.26
CA ASN A 162 5.73 -21.73 4.09
C ASN A 162 4.22 -21.41 4.20
N THR A 163 3.72 -21.18 5.42
CA THR A 163 2.27 -21.04 5.67
C THR A 163 1.90 -19.81 6.49
N MET A 164 2.86 -19.09 7.05
CA MET A 164 2.59 -17.98 7.96
C MET A 164 3.58 -16.85 7.72
N TYR A 165 3.12 -15.62 7.91
CA TYR A 165 3.98 -14.45 7.94
C TYR A 165 3.57 -13.45 9.02
N VAL A 166 4.55 -12.67 9.47
CA VAL A 166 4.39 -11.48 10.31
C VAL A 166 5.29 -10.40 9.75
N GLY A 167 4.72 -9.23 9.49
CA GLY A 167 5.44 -8.07 8.97
C GLY A 167 5.26 -6.85 9.86
N LEU A 168 6.31 -6.07 10.02
CA LEU A 168 6.30 -4.74 10.61
C LEU A 168 7.11 -3.83 9.71
N SER A 169 6.55 -2.69 9.32
CA SER A 169 7.27 -1.73 8.48
C SER A 169 6.88 -0.31 8.81
N ALA A 170 7.79 0.60 8.48
CA ALA A 170 7.56 2.02 8.57
C ALA A 170 8.01 2.68 7.27
N THR A 171 7.08 3.40 6.62
CA THR A 171 7.35 4.18 5.41
C THR A 171 7.52 5.65 5.76
N HIS A 172 8.25 6.37 4.92
CA HIS A 172 8.54 7.80 5.12
C HIS A 172 9.15 8.14 6.48
N LEU A 173 9.97 7.22 7.06
CA LEU A 173 10.75 7.51 8.27
C LEU A 173 11.65 8.73 8.12
N TYR A 174 12.21 8.89 6.93
CA TYR A 174 12.83 10.12 6.48
C TYR A 174 12.06 10.62 5.26
N SER A 175 11.76 11.90 5.24
CA SER A 175 11.16 12.60 4.10
C SER A 175 11.75 14.00 3.99
N GLY A 176 12.11 14.39 2.78
CA GLY A 176 12.43 15.79 2.47
C GLY A 176 11.17 16.67 2.60
N LYS A 177 11.39 17.98 2.52
CA LYS A 177 10.31 18.97 2.59
C LYS A 177 9.45 18.93 1.32
N LEU A 178 8.13 18.96 1.48
CA LEU A 178 7.16 18.97 0.37
C LEU A 178 7.00 20.35 -0.27
N THR A 179 7.14 21.42 0.50
CA THR A 179 6.94 22.78 0.01
C THR A 179 8.19 23.62 0.21
N SER A 180 8.35 24.63 -0.66
CA SER A 180 9.36 25.69 -0.50
C SER A 180 8.82 26.85 0.33
N VAL A 181 7.50 26.89 0.56
CA VAL A 181 6.81 27.91 1.35
C VAL A 181 6.63 27.36 2.75
N SER A 182 7.25 27.99 3.73
CA SER A 182 7.01 27.69 5.14
C SER A 182 5.54 27.96 5.46
N SER A 183 4.90 27.06 6.18
CA SER A 183 3.56 27.34 6.73
C SER A 183 3.63 28.57 7.63
N MET A 184 2.50 29.23 7.88
CA MET A 184 2.42 30.37 8.81
C MET A 184 3.03 30.06 10.18
N ASN A 185 3.12 28.78 10.57
CA ASN A 185 3.70 28.31 11.82
C ASN A 185 5.18 27.90 11.70
N GLY A 186 5.85 28.14 10.56
CA GLY A 186 7.26 27.79 10.35
C GLY A 186 7.56 26.31 10.12
N ASP A 187 6.57 25.42 10.18
CA ASP A 187 6.75 24.00 9.94
C ASP A 187 6.70 23.66 8.45
N ASP A 188 7.73 22.98 7.96
CA ASP A 188 7.75 22.47 6.60
C ASP A 188 6.82 21.26 6.47
N ALA A 189 5.98 21.24 5.44
CA ALA A 189 5.19 20.07 5.11
C ALA A 189 6.12 18.90 4.70
N LYS A 190 5.91 17.72 5.28
CA LYS A 190 6.66 16.48 5.01
C LYS A 190 5.68 15.33 4.80
N LEU A 191 6.15 14.25 4.16
CA LEU A 191 5.39 13.01 4.14
C LEU A 191 5.30 12.46 5.57
N ALA A 192 4.10 12.13 6.01
CA ALA A 192 3.89 11.56 7.34
C ALA A 192 4.38 10.11 7.39
N PRO A 193 5.10 9.69 8.42
CA PRO A 193 5.44 8.30 8.61
C PRO A 193 4.19 7.44 8.79
N HIS A 194 4.15 6.30 8.07
CA HIS A 194 3.13 5.28 8.23
C HIS A 194 3.75 4.02 8.77
N ILE A 195 3.12 3.41 9.78
CA ILE A 195 3.53 2.13 10.35
C ILE A 195 2.49 1.09 9.94
N PHE A 196 2.97 -0.04 9.42
CA PHE A 196 2.15 -1.18 9.03
C PHE A 196 2.55 -2.40 9.87
N PHE A 197 1.55 -3.05 10.43
CA PHE A 197 1.67 -4.39 10.98
C PHE A 197 0.84 -5.34 10.15
N THR A 198 1.41 -6.45 9.72
CA THR A 198 0.72 -7.47 8.92
C THR A 198 0.92 -8.85 9.53
N LEU A 199 -0.12 -9.65 9.49
CA LEU A 199 -0.13 -11.04 9.95
C LEU A 199 -1.00 -11.84 9.00
N GLY A 200 -0.56 -13.03 8.61
CA GLY A 200 -1.37 -13.95 7.84
C GLY A 200 -0.92 -15.40 8.03
N LYS A 201 -1.85 -16.32 7.87
CA LYS A 201 -1.59 -17.75 7.96
C LYS A 201 -2.49 -18.51 7.01
N ALA A 202 -1.90 -19.41 6.24
CA ALA A 202 -2.61 -20.33 5.38
C ALA A 202 -2.82 -21.69 6.08
N TRP A 203 -4.03 -22.22 5.96
CA TRP A 203 -4.40 -23.56 6.39
C TRP A 203 -4.89 -24.35 5.19
N GLU A 204 -4.24 -25.45 4.89
CA GLU A 204 -4.70 -26.42 3.91
C GLU A 204 -5.88 -27.21 4.51
N LEU A 205 -7.10 -26.94 4.05
CA LEU A 205 -8.29 -27.64 4.48
C LEU A 205 -8.42 -29.00 3.80
N ASN A 206 -8.00 -29.07 2.54
CA ASN A 206 -7.85 -30.28 1.73
C ASN A 206 -6.95 -29.98 0.51
N GLU A 207 -6.69 -30.97 -0.33
CA GLU A 207 -5.83 -30.85 -1.52
C GLU A 207 -6.23 -29.73 -2.49
N ASN A 208 -7.51 -29.36 -2.51
CA ASN A 208 -8.07 -28.37 -3.44
C ASN A 208 -8.45 -27.04 -2.79
N LEU A 209 -8.34 -26.93 -1.46
CA LEU A 209 -8.84 -25.75 -0.73
C LEU A 209 -7.88 -25.34 0.37
N VAL A 210 -7.39 -24.11 0.27
CA VAL A 210 -6.58 -23.45 1.30
C VAL A 210 -7.34 -22.23 1.80
N PHE A 211 -7.44 -22.07 3.12
CA PHE A 211 -7.98 -20.90 3.80
C PHE A 211 -6.84 -20.01 4.28
N ASN A 212 -6.88 -18.72 3.93
CA ASN A 212 -5.84 -17.76 4.29
C ASN A 212 -6.47 -16.47 4.88
N PRO A 213 -6.74 -16.43 6.18
CA PRO A 213 -7.04 -15.18 6.85
C PRO A 213 -5.78 -14.35 7.06
N SER A 214 -5.95 -13.03 7.02
CA SER A 214 -4.88 -12.08 7.31
C SER A 214 -5.42 -10.79 7.91
N LEU A 215 -4.54 -10.08 8.59
CA LEU A 215 -4.80 -8.81 9.25
C LEU A 215 -3.73 -7.82 8.82
N MET A 216 -4.14 -6.60 8.52
CA MET A 216 -3.26 -5.44 8.44
C MET A 216 -3.75 -4.36 9.41
N ILE A 217 -2.82 -3.78 10.15
CA ILE A 217 -3.04 -2.57 10.93
C ILE A 217 -2.13 -1.49 10.35
N LYS A 218 -2.72 -0.35 10.02
CA LYS A 218 -2.01 0.83 9.52
C LYS A 218 -2.24 1.98 10.50
N THR A 219 -1.17 2.65 10.89
CA THR A 219 -1.22 3.88 11.68
C THR A 219 -0.33 4.95 11.05
N ALA A 220 -0.77 6.19 11.11
CA ALA A 220 0.01 7.35 10.67
C ALA A 220 -0.13 8.46 11.72
N LYS A 221 0.92 9.29 11.86
CA LYS A 221 0.89 10.42 12.80
C LYS A 221 -0.27 11.37 12.42
N GLY A 222 -1.14 11.63 13.40
CA GLY A 222 -2.27 12.53 13.23
C GLY A 222 -3.51 11.93 12.55
N SER A 223 -3.52 10.61 12.28
CA SER A 223 -4.65 9.90 11.66
C SER A 223 -5.11 8.77 12.57
N PRO A 224 -6.40 8.45 12.62
CA PRO A 224 -6.86 7.25 13.31
C PRO A 224 -6.21 6.00 12.73
N SER A 225 -5.87 5.04 13.59
CA SER A 225 -5.40 3.74 13.14
C SER A 225 -6.50 3.00 12.38
N THR A 226 -6.14 2.33 11.31
CA THR A 226 -7.05 1.52 10.49
C THR A 226 -6.65 0.07 10.54
N PHE A 227 -7.61 -0.82 10.43
CA PHE A 227 -7.36 -2.25 10.30
C PHE A 227 -8.14 -2.81 9.12
N ASP A 228 -7.51 -3.76 8.43
CA ASP A 228 -8.12 -4.55 7.37
C ASP A 228 -8.09 -6.01 7.82
N LEU A 229 -9.25 -6.62 7.99
CA LEU A 229 -9.39 -8.04 8.27
C LEU A 229 -9.79 -8.75 6.99
N ASN A 230 -8.96 -9.68 6.54
CA ASN A 230 -9.15 -10.41 5.28
C ASN A 230 -9.44 -11.89 5.55
N ALA A 231 -10.27 -12.47 4.71
CA ALA A 231 -10.46 -13.90 4.60
C ALA A 231 -10.44 -14.29 3.11
N SER A 232 -9.55 -15.18 2.72
CA SER A 232 -9.46 -15.68 1.35
C SER A 232 -9.34 -17.17 1.26
N PHE A 233 -9.79 -17.72 0.15
CA PHE A 233 -9.73 -19.12 -0.20
C PHE A 233 -9.00 -19.32 -1.53
N LEU A 234 -8.02 -20.20 -1.55
CA LEU A 234 -7.41 -20.69 -2.78
C LEU A 234 -8.07 -22.01 -3.19
N LEU A 235 -8.68 -22.01 -4.36
CA LEU A 235 -9.37 -23.16 -4.95
C LEU A 235 -8.50 -23.78 -6.04
N LYS A 236 -8.30 -25.10 -5.96
CA LYS A 236 -7.57 -25.92 -6.95
C LYS A 236 -6.22 -25.32 -7.35
N GLN A 237 -5.52 -24.66 -6.42
CA GLN A 237 -4.23 -23.98 -6.62
C GLN A 237 -4.24 -22.89 -7.71
N ARG A 238 -5.43 -22.42 -8.15
CA ARG A 238 -5.56 -21.48 -9.26
C ARG A 238 -6.37 -20.24 -8.96
N LEU A 239 -7.46 -20.35 -8.22
CA LEU A 239 -8.38 -19.24 -8.00
C LEU A 239 -8.39 -18.82 -6.55
N TRP A 240 -7.95 -17.61 -6.28
CA TRP A 240 -8.17 -16.93 -5.02
C TRP A 240 -9.48 -16.17 -5.05
N LEU A 241 -10.31 -16.38 -4.06
CA LEU A 241 -11.49 -15.58 -3.76
C LEU A 241 -11.39 -15.09 -2.33
N GLY A 242 -11.62 -13.79 -2.13
CA GLY A 242 -11.50 -13.23 -0.80
C GLY A 242 -12.38 -12.01 -0.58
N ALA A 243 -12.58 -11.74 0.70
CA ALA A 243 -13.23 -10.52 1.16
C ALA A 243 -12.43 -9.91 2.32
N SER A 244 -12.51 -8.59 2.44
CA SER A 244 -11.89 -7.82 3.50
C SER A 244 -12.87 -6.82 4.07
N VAL A 245 -12.79 -6.62 5.38
CA VAL A 245 -13.46 -5.50 6.07
C VAL A 245 -12.38 -4.49 6.45
N ARG A 246 -12.52 -3.27 5.90
CA ARG A 246 -11.64 -2.13 6.20
C ARG A 246 -12.35 -1.17 7.14
N SER A 247 -11.81 -0.96 8.32
CA SER A 247 -12.49 -0.26 9.44
C SER A 247 -12.93 1.17 9.13
N THR A 248 -12.24 1.88 8.24
CA THR A 248 -12.52 3.29 7.91
C THR A 248 -13.25 3.49 6.59
N TYR A 249 -13.41 2.42 5.80
CA TYR A 249 -13.94 2.57 4.46
C TYR A 249 -15.15 1.68 4.18
N GLY A 250 -15.03 0.37 4.37
CA GLY A 250 -16.11 -0.55 4.01
C GLY A 250 -15.64 -1.98 3.75
N VAL A 251 -16.23 -2.60 2.74
CA VAL A 251 -15.97 -3.98 2.36
C VAL A 251 -15.24 -4.04 1.03
N VAL A 252 -14.25 -4.90 0.93
CA VAL A 252 -13.53 -5.20 -0.31
C VAL A 252 -13.82 -6.64 -0.69
N ILE A 253 -14.15 -6.89 -1.94
CA ILE A 253 -14.20 -8.22 -2.54
C ILE A 253 -13.09 -8.30 -3.57
N TYR A 254 -12.32 -9.38 -3.55
CA TYR A 254 -11.21 -9.54 -4.46
C TYR A 254 -11.06 -10.97 -4.97
N THR A 255 -10.49 -11.07 -6.16
CA THR A 255 -10.17 -12.33 -6.80
C THR A 255 -8.81 -12.25 -7.45
N GLN A 256 -8.07 -13.37 -7.46
CA GLN A 256 -6.86 -13.53 -8.27
C GLN A 256 -6.90 -14.87 -8.96
N PHE A 257 -6.70 -14.88 -10.25
CA PHE A 257 -6.63 -16.09 -11.04
C PHE A 257 -5.19 -16.33 -11.53
N ASN A 258 -4.63 -17.49 -11.17
CA ASN A 258 -3.35 -17.97 -11.67
C ASN A 258 -3.59 -18.61 -13.04
N ILE A 259 -3.50 -17.81 -14.12
CA ILE A 259 -3.72 -18.24 -15.51
C ILE A 259 -2.72 -19.33 -15.86
N THR A 260 -1.49 -19.13 -15.47
CA THR A 260 -0.41 -20.13 -15.51
C THR A 260 0.33 -20.13 -14.16
N ASP A 261 1.32 -21.01 -14.00
CA ASP A 261 2.19 -20.98 -12.80
C ASP A 261 2.98 -19.68 -12.67
N LYS A 262 3.06 -18.88 -13.73
CA LYS A 262 3.82 -17.64 -13.80
C LYS A 262 2.95 -16.41 -13.90
N PHE A 263 1.85 -16.46 -14.63
CA PHE A 263 1.02 -15.30 -14.94
C PHE A 263 -0.23 -15.28 -14.09
N LYS A 264 -0.47 -14.14 -13.44
CA LYS A 264 -1.56 -13.91 -12.49
C LYS A 264 -2.34 -12.67 -12.89
N LEU A 265 -3.64 -12.75 -12.77
CA LEU A 265 -4.57 -11.65 -12.97
C LEU A 265 -5.41 -11.50 -11.70
N GLY A 266 -5.47 -10.31 -11.16
CA GLY A 266 -6.27 -9.99 -9.98
C GLY A 266 -7.21 -8.81 -10.23
N TYR A 267 -8.33 -8.83 -9.55
CA TYR A 267 -9.29 -7.74 -9.53
C TYR A 267 -9.89 -7.58 -8.14
N SER A 268 -10.08 -6.34 -7.71
CA SER A 268 -10.85 -6.06 -6.51
C SER A 268 -11.85 -4.93 -6.73
N TYR A 269 -12.93 -5.00 -5.98
CA TYR A 269 -13.94 -3.97 -5.86
C TYR A 269 -14.12 -3.59 -4.39
N ASP A 270 -13.96 -2.29 -4.08
CA ASP A 270 -14.13 -1.77 -2.73
C ASP A 270 -15.47 -1.04 -2.65
N TYR A 271 -16.38 -1.54 -1.83
CA TYR A 271 -17.65 -0.91 -1.51
C TYR A 271 -17.51 -0.04 -0.27
N GLY A 272 -17.60 1.28 -0.44
CA GLY A 272 -17.50 2.24 0.65
C GLY A 272 -18.83 2.39 1.39
N ILE A 273 -18.82 2.21 2.71
CA ILE A 273 -19.98 2.45 3.59
C ILE A 273 -19.91 3.80 4.29
N ASN A 274 -18.77 4.48 4.21
CA ASN A 274 -18.58 5.83 4.74
C ASN A 274 -19.22 6.90 3.83
N GLN A 275 -19.15 8.16 4.23
CA GLN A 275 -19.79 9.26 3.48
C GLN A 275 -19.22 9.41 2.05
N ILE A 276 -17.89 9.27 1.87
CA ILE A 276 -17.26 9.36 0.55
C ILE A 276 -17.66 8.16 -0.33
N GLY A 277 -17.72 6.96 0.24
CA GLY A 277 -18.15 5.77 -0.48
C GLY A 277 -19.57 5.83 -1.03
N LYS A 278 -20.45 6.63 -0.40
CA LYS A 278 -21.82 6.85 -0.86
C LYS A 278 -21.94 7.83 -2.03
N LEU A 279 -20.91 8.66 -2.27
CA LEU A 279 -20.91 9.67 -3.33
C LEU A 279 -20.37 9.11 -4.65
N GLY A 280 -19.58 8.03 -4.60
CA GLY A 280 -18.95 7.40 -5.77
C GLY A 280 -19.51 6.01 -6.07
N ASN A 281 -19.05 5.43 -7.16
CA ASN A 281 -19.43 4.09 -7.62
C ASN A 281 -18.46 3.00 -7.11
N GLY A 282 -17.83 3.22 -5.93
CA GLY A 282 -16.85 2.32 -5.37
C GLY A 282 -15.44 2.52 -5.92
N THR A 283 -14.56 1.56 -5.66
CA THR A 283 -13.16 1.61 -6.06
C THR A 283 -12.81 0.32 -6.80
N HIS A 284 -12.14 0.45 -7.92
CA HIS A 284 -11.70 -0.68 -8.75
C HIS A 284 -10.18 -0.78 -8.73
N GLU A 285 -9.65 -1.99 -8.58
CA GLU A 285 -8.22 -2.25 -8.66
C GLU A 285 -7.96 -3.49 -9.50
N LEU A 286 -7.14 -3.33 -10.54
CA LEU A 286 -6.66 -4.41 -11.42
C LEU A 286 -5.21 -4.73 -11.07
N MET A 287 -4.87 -6.01 -11.00
CA MET A 287 -3.51 -6.50 -10.77
C MET A 287 -3.07 -7.42 -11.89
N LEU A 288 -1.86 -7.24 -12.37
CA LEU A 288 -1.15 -8.16 -13.24
C LEU A 288 0.13 -8.61 -12.55
N GLY A 289 0.36 -9.90 -12.45
CA GLY A 289 1.57 -10.48 -11.86
C GLY A 289 2.27 -11.44 -12.80
N TYR A 290 3.60 -11.41 -12.80
CA TYR A 290 4.41 -12.37 -13.54
C TYR A 290 5.63 -12.79 -12.73
N ASP A 291 5.83 -14.10 -12.58
CA ASP A 291 6.97 -14.70 -11.87
C ASP A 291 7.94 -15.33 -12.87
N PHE A 292 9.14 -14.74 -12.99
CA PHE A 292 10.23 -15.30 -13.80
C PHE A 292 11.01 -16.32 -12.97
N ASN A 293 11.18 -17.54 -13.46
CA ASN A 293 12.01 -18.53 -12.78
C ASN A 293 13.49 -18.15 -12.86
N ILE A 294 14.12 -17.92 -11.71
CA ILE A 294 15.56 -17.64 -11.62
C ILE A 294 16.39 -18.95 -11.63
N SER A 295 15.78 -20.06 -11.22
CA SER A 295 16.42 -21.37 -11.11
C SER A 295 15.67 -22.44 -11.92
N LYS A 296 16.41 -23.41 -12.49
CA LYS A 296 15.85 -24.60 -13.14
C LYS A 296 15.19 -25.58 -12.15
N SER A 297 15.37 -25.38 -10.84
CA SER A 297 14.70 -26.15 -9.79
C SER A 297 13.23 -25.78 -9.72
N LYS A 298 12.35 -26.77 -9.52
CA LYS A 298 10.93 -26.52 -9.22
C LYS A 298 10.83 -25.54 -8.05
N MET A 299 10.04 -24.46 -8.23
CA MET A 299 9.79 -23.51 -7.16
C MET A 299 9.24 -24.21 -5.93
N THR A 300 9.98 -24.16 -4.84
CA THR A 300 9.55 -24.54 -3.50
C THR A 300 9.10 -23.30 -2.73
N SER A 301 8.60 -22.28 -3.45
CA SER A 301 8.07 -21.07 -2.82
C SER A 301 6.83 -21.40 -2.00
N PRO A 302 6.60 -20.72 -0.87
CA PRO A 302 5.32 -20.80 -0.18
C PRO A 302 4.21 -20.41 -1.17
N ARG A 303 3.48 -21.40 -1.64
CA ARG A 303 2.43 -21.23 -2.65
C ARG A 303 1.27 -20.36 -2.17
N TYR A 304 1.27 -20.02 -0.89
CA TYR A 304 0.14 -19.44 -0.17
C TYR A 304 0.43 -18.06 0.44
N LEU A 305 1.64 -17.48 0.23
CA LEU A 305 2.03 -16.18 0.82
C LEU A 305 2.56 -15.20 -0.22
#